data_21a19c8fb4f7c40e8793fd62b366fade
#
_entry.id   21a19c8fb4f7c40e8793fd62b366fade
#
_cell.length_a   1.000
_cell.length_b   1.000
_cell.length_c   1.000
_cell.angle_alpha   90.00
_cell.angle_beta   90.00
_cell.angle_gamma   90.00
#
_symmetry.space_group_name_H-M   'P 1'
#
loop_
_entity.id
_entity.type
_entity.pdbx_description
1 polymer ?
#
loop_
_entity_poly.entity_id
_entity_poly.type
_entity_poly.pdbx_seq_one_letter_code
_entity_poly.pdbx_strand_id
1 'polypeptide(L)'
;MSTPWIAPSILSANFAKLGEEVESVLRAGADVVHFDVMDNHYVPNLTIGPLVCEALRKHGITAPIDVHLMVSPVDRIVPDFAAAGATFISFHPEATEHVDRTIELIREHGCKPGLVFNPATPLDYLDYTLEKLDLVLIMSVNPGFGGQKFIPGALRKLREARARIDASGRNVRLEIDGGVKVDNIGEIARAGADMFVAGSAIFGSKDYAATIKAMRKEIGSPQSPGG
;
A
#
# COMPACT_ATOMS: atom_id res chain seq x y z
N MET A 1 -7.33 -0.71 -18.28
CA MET A 1 -7.16 -0.53 -16.82
C MET A 1 -6.89 -1.90 -16.20
N SER A 2 -5.93 -2.00 -15.30
CA SER A 2 -5.64 -3.23 -14.54
C SER A 2 -6.81 -3.57 -13.60
N THR A 3 -7.00 -4.85 -13.27
CA THR A 3 -7.98 -5.26 -12.25
C THR A 3 -7.64 -4.60 -10.91
N PRO A 4 -8.59 -3.93 -10.24
CA PRO A 4 -8.35 -3.29 -8.94
C PRO A 4 -7.99 -4.31 -7.85
N TRP A 5 -7.03 -3.96 -7.00
CA TRP A 5 -6.58 -4.79 -5.87
C TRP A 5 -7.04 -4.23 -4.53
N ILE A 6 -7.51 -5.11 -3.65
CA ILE A 6 -7.78 -4.80 -2.25
C ILE A 6 -6.64 -5.37 -1.42
N ALA A 7 -6.00 -4.49 -0.64
CA ALA A 7 -4.82 -4.74 0.17
C ALA A 7 -5.14 -4.56 1.67
N PRO A 8 -5.60 -5.60 2.40
CA PRO A 8 -5.78 -5.49 3.84
C PRO A 8 -4.46 -5.19 4.55
N SER A 9 -4.40 -4.06 5.30
CA SER A 9 -3.25 -3.76 6.15
C SER A 9 -3.32 -4.57 7.43
N ILE A 10 -2.34 -5.44 7.63
CA ILE A 10 -2.24 -6.30 8.82
C ILE A 10 -1.96 -5.53 10.11
N LEU A 11 -1.64 -4.25 10.03
CA LEU A 11 -1.51 -3.38 11.20
C LEU A 11 -2.78 -3.39 12.08
N SER A 12 -3.95 -3.68 11.46
CA SER A 12 -5.24 -3.76 12.15
C SER A 12 -5.68 -5.19 12.48
N ALA A 13 -4.87 -6.20 12.14
CA ALA A 13 -5.19 -7.61 12.39
C ALA A 13 -4.95 -8.02 13.85
N ASN A 14 -5.50 -9.17 14.24
CA ASN A 14 -5.16 -9.79 15.52
C ASN A 14 -3.80 -10.50 15.42
N PHE A 15 -2.75 -9.88 15.95
CA PHE A 15 -1.39 -10.41 15.87
C PHE A 15 -1.21 -11.76 16.57
N ALA A 16 -2.04 -12.11 17.57
CA ALA A 16 -2.00 -13.42 18.21
C ALA A 16 -2.43 -14.57 17.28
N LYS A 17 -3.06 -14.24 16.13
CA LYS A 17 -3.57 -15.19 15.13
C LYS A 17 -3.28 -14.70 13.71
N LEU A 18 -2.17 -13.99 13.51
CA LEU A 18 -1.92 -13.24 12.29
C LEU A 18 -2.00 -14.09 11.02
N GLY A 19 -1.46 -15.31 11.02
CA GLY A 19 -1.53 -16.23 9.87
C GLY A 19 -2.98 -16.58 9.51
N GLU A 20 -3.81 -16.93 10.49
CA GLU A 20 -5.24 -17.24 10.30
C GLU A 20 -6.04 -16.02 9.81
N GLU A 21 -5.72 -14.83 10.32
CA GLU A 21 -6.32 -13.57 9.90
C GLU A 21 -6.03 -13.27 8.42
N VAL A 22 -4.75 -13.41 8.02
CA VAL A 22 -4.32 -13.21 6.64
C VAL A 22 -4.97 -14.23 5.69
N GLU A 23 -4.98 -15.52 6.05
CA GLU A 23 -5.71 -16.53 5.26
C GLU A 23 -7.18 -16.18 5.11
N SER A 24 -7.82 -15.69 6.17
CA SER A 24 -9.24 -15.37 6.17
C SER A 24 -9.58 -14.21 5.24
N VAL A 25 -8.78 -13.14 5.22
CA VAL A 25 -9.02 -12.02 4.29
C VAL A 25 -8.69 -12.40 2.84
N LEU A 26 -7.70 -13.26 2.60
CA LEU A 26 -7.39 -13.77 1.26
C LEU A 26 -8.51 -14.67 0.74
N ARG A 27 -9.04 -15.59 1.56
CA ARG A 27 -10.23 -16.40 1.22
C ARG A 27 -11.46 -15.53 0.98
N ALA A 28 -11.57 -14.39 1.66
CA ALA A 28 -12.64 -13.41 1.47
C ALA A 28 -12.51 -12.60 0.18
N GLY A 29 -11.41 -12.76 -0.56
CA GLY A 29 -11.21 -12.13 -1.87
C GLY A 29 -10.26 -10.93 -1.88
N ALA A 30 -9.40 -10.76 -0.86
CA ALA A 30 -8.28 -9.84 -0.94
C ALA A 30 -7.21 -10.34 -1.93
N ASP A 31 -6.45 -9.42 -2.54
CA ASP A 31 -5.49 -9.72 -3.61
C ASP A 31 -4.05 -9.73 -3.12
N VAL A 32 -3.74 -8.93 -2.11
CA VAL A 32 -2.38 -8.70 -1.61
C VAL A 32 -2.43 -8.39 -0.11
N VAL A 33 -1.36 -8.68 0.60
CA VAL A 33 -1.23 -8.37 2.02
C VAL A 33 -0.39 -7.09 2.17
N HIS A 34 -0.96 -6.05 2.76
CA HIS A 34 -0.22 -4.82 3.04
C HIS A 34 0.43 -4.86 4.43
N PHE A 35 1.73 -4.54 4.47
CA PHE A 35 2.62 -4.78 5.59
C PHE A 35 3.31 -3.48 6.02
N ASP A 36 2.74 -2.77 7.02
CA ASP A 36 3.21 -1.49 7.52
C ASP A 36 4.38 -1.64 8.50
N VAL A 37 5.57 -1.20 8.10
CA VAL A 37 6.81 -1.27 8.89
C VAL A 37 7.17 0.11 9.41
N MET A 38 7.27 0.23 10.74
CA MET A 38 7.58 1.48 11.43
C MET A 38 8.71 1.26 12.43
N ASP A 39 9.67 2.22 12.51
CA ASP A 39 10.90 2.11 13.28
C ASP A 39 10.97 3.01 14.53
N ASN A 40 9.89 3.74 14.85
CA ASN A 40 9.87 4.76 15.88
C ASN A 40 10.90 5.89 15.69
N HIS A 41 11.36 6.07 14.45
CA HIS A 41 12.27 7.15 14.07
C HIS A 41 11.70 7.98 12.91
N TYR A 42 11.39 7.35 11.77
CA TYR A 42 10.71 8.03 10.66
C TYR A 42 9.28 8.45 11.03
N VAL A 43 8.57 7.59 11.78
CA VAL A 43 7.23 7.86 12.35
C VAL A 43 7.23 7.54 13.85
N PRO A 44 6.36 8.20 14.67
CA PRO A 44 6.35 8.04 16.11
C PRO A 44 5.59 6.74 16.55
N ASN A 45 5.89 5.63 15.92
CA ASN A 45 5.34 4.30 16.23
C ASN A 45 6.36 3.21 15.85
N LEU A 46 6.27 2.06 16.50
CA LEU A 46 7.06 0.85 16.23
C LEU A 46 6.11 -0.30 15.93
N THR A 47 6.33 -1.04 14.84
CA THR A 47 5.43 -2.13 14.48
C THR A 47 6.16 -3.47 14.36
N ILE A 48 6.44 -3.91 13.16
CA ILE A 48 6.89 -5.27 12.83
C ILE A 48 8.08 -5.24 11.88
N GLY A 49 8.78 -6.34 11.81
CA GLY A 49 9.98 -6.47 10.97
C GLY A 49 9.98 -7.72 10.08
N PRO A 50 11.11 -8.01 9.41
CA PRO A 50 11.25 -9.12 8.46
C PRO A 50 10.86 -10.49 9.02
N LEU A 51 11.07 -10.73 10.32
CA LEU A 51 10.67 -11.99 11.00
C LEU A 51 9.18 -12.29 10.85
N VAL A 52 8.31 -11.27 10.88
CA VAL A 52 6.86 -11.46 10.73
C VAL A 52 6.51 -11.75 9.27
N CYS A 53 7.18 -11.12 8.30
CA CYS A 53 7.03 -11.42 6.88
C CYS A 53 7.43 -12.88 6.59
N GLU A 54 8.59 -13.31 7.08
CA GLU A 54 9.05 -14.70 6.98
C GLU A 54 8.08 -15.69 7.63
N ALA A 55 7.53 -15.35 8.81
CA ALA A 55 6.57 -16.18 9.51
C ALA A 55 5.27 -16.38 8.69
N LEU A 56 4.77 -15.34 8.02
CA LEU A 56 3.62 -15.46 7.11
C LEU A 56 3.95 -16.38 5.91
N ARG A 57 5.14 -16.28 5.33
CA ARG A 57 5.57 -17.21 4.26
C ARG A 57 5.67 -18.65 4.76
N LYS A 58 6.23 -18.89 5.95
CA LYS A 58 6.31 -20.22 6.59
C LYS A 58 4.93 -20.77 6.95
N HIS A 59 3.97 -19.89 7.29
CA HIS A 59 2.57 -20.27 7.51
C HIS A 59 1.86 -20.75 6.23
N GLY A 60 2.42 -20.46 5.04
CA GLY A 60 1.86 -20.89 3.76
C GLY A 60 1.21 -19.76 2.95
N ILE A 61 1.36 -18.51 3.34
CA ILE A 61 0.84 -17.37 2.58
C ILE A 61 1.65 -17.22 1.27
N THR A 62 1.00 -17.46 0.14
CA THR A 62 1.58 -17.35 -1.22
C THR A 62 1.20 -16.06 -1.93
N ALA A 63 0.16 -15.38 -1.47
CA ALA A 63 -0.27 -14.09 -2.03
C ALA A 63 0.87 -13.06 -2.01
N PRO A 64 0.87 -12.07 -2.90
CA PRO A 64 1.83 -10.98 -2.84
C PRO A 64 1.82 -10.31 -1.47
N ILE A 65 3.02 -9.97 -0.95
CA ILE A 65 3.20 -9.15 0.25
C ILE A 65 3.78 -7.82 -0.22
N ASP A 66 3.08 -6.76 0.08
CA ASP A 66 3.43 -5.38 -0.20
C ASP A 66 3.94 -4.74 1.09
N VAL A 67 5.24 -4.50 1.15
CA VAL A 67 5.94 -3.97 2.33
C VAL A 67 6.11 -2.47 2.18
N HIS A 68 5.41 -1.70 3.03
CA HIS A 68 5.53 -0.26 3.13
C HIS A 68 6.50 0.11 4.24
N LEU A 69 7.66 0.66 3.87
CA LEU A 69 8.74 1.02 4.79
C LEU A 69 8.63 2.48 5.25
N MET A 70 8.15 2.66 6.47
CA MET A 70 8.19 3.92 7.22
C MET A 70 9.38 3.87 8.19
N VAL A 71 10.59 3.76 7.63
CA VAL A 71 11.84 3.60 8.36
C VAL A 71 12.94 4.49 7.79
N SER A 72 13.88 4.96 8.61
CA SER A 72 15.02 5.76 8.19
C SER A 72 16.28 5.41 9.00
N PRO A 73 17.42 5.13 8.34
CA PRO A 73 17.63 5.02 6.89
C PRO A 73 17.04 3.72 6.31
N VAL A 74 16.44 3.79 5.13
CA VAL A 74 15.67 2.67 4.56
C VAL A 74 16.55 1.57 3.92
N ASP A 75 17.67 1.92 3.31
CA ASP A 75 18.49 1.00 2.50
C ASP A 75 18.89 -0.30 3.25
N ARG A 76 19.14 -0.19 4.57
CA ARG A 76 19.67 -1.31 5.36
C ARG A 76 18.70 -2.46 5.54
N ILE A 77 17.38 -2.19 5.54
CA ILE A 77 16.36 -3.21 5.80
C ILE A 77 15.78 -3.84 4.54
N VAL A 78 16.05 -3.26 3.37
CA VAL A 78 15.56 -3.75 2.07
C VAL A 78 15.98 -5.21 1.82
N PRO A 79 17.27 -5.60 1.95
CA PRO A 79 17.69 -6.98 1.73
C PRO A 79 16.99 -7.98 2.65
N ASP A 80 16.75 -7.60 3.91
CA ASP A 80 16.13 -8.47 4.90
C ASP A 80 14.66 -8.76 4.56
N PHE A 81 13.90 -7.75 4.10
CA PHE A 81 12.53 -7.95 3.65
C PHE A 81 12.44 -8.73 2.34
N ALA A 82 13.36 -8.50 1.42
CA ALA A 82 13.45 -9.29 0.20
C ALA A 82 13.70 -10.78 0.52
N ALA A 83 14.67 -11.08 1.38
CA ALA A 83 14.96 -12.44 1.84
C ALA A 83 13.77 -13.07 2.60
N ALA A 84 13.01 -12.27 3.35
CA ALA A 84 11.79 -12.69 4.05
C ALA A 84 10.60 -12.97 3.11
N GLY A 85 10.71 -12.65 1.81
CA GLY A 85 9.71 -12.97 0.79
C GLY A 85 8.74 -11.84 0.46
N ALA A 86 9.12 -10.58 0.65
CA ALA A 86 8.39 -9.43 0.12
C ALA A 86 8.24 -9.52 -1.39
N THR A 87 7.11 -9.04 -1.92
CA THR A 87 6.87 -8.95 -3.37
C THR A 87 7.08 -7.53 -3.86
N PHE A 88 6.48 -6.57 -3.16
CA PHE A 88 6.72 -5.15 -3.34
C PHE A 88 7.44 -4.62 -2.11
N ILE A 89 8.32 -3.66 -2.31
CA ILE A 89 8.91 -2.87 -1.23
C ILE A 89 8.77 -1.40 -1.63
N SER A 90 8.01 -0.66 -0.86
CA SER A 90 7.79 0.77 -1.07
C SER A 90 8.40 1.58 0.08
N PHE A 91 8.93 2.76 -0.24
CA PHE A 91 9.62 3.63 0.70
C PHE A 91 9.34 5.10 0.40
N HIS A 92 9.52 5.94 1.40
CA HIS A 92 9.39 7.40 1.28
C HIS A 92 10.67 8.02 0.75
N PRO A 93 10.61 8.98 -0.20
CA PRO A 93 11.80 9.66 -0.70
C PRO A 93 12.56 10.37 0.41
N GLU A 94 11.89 10.80 1.47
CA GLU A 94 12.49 11.45 2.64
C GLU A 94 13.33 10.49 3.51
N ALA A 95 13.21 9.17 3.30
CA ALA A 95 13.91 8.15 4.09
C ALA A 95 15.31 7.79 3.56
N THR A 96 15.72 8.37 2.44
CA THR A 96 17.03 8.16 1.81
C THR A 96 17.54 9.43 1.15
N GLU A 97 18.87 9.60 1.10
CA GLU A 97 19.51 10.68 0.34
C GLU A 97 19.59 10.39 -1.17
N HIS A 98 19.46 9.12 -1.57
CA HIS A 98 19.68 8.65 -2.94
C HIS A 98 18.54 7.75 -3.43
N VAL A 99 17.38 8.35 -3.73
CA VAL A 99 16.14 7.66 -4.12
C VAL A 99 16.36 6.67 -5.26
N ASP A 100 17.08 7.07 -6.32
CA ASP A 100 17.36 6.20 -7.47
C ASP A 100 18.15 4.94 -7.07
N ARG A 101 19.16 5.10 -6.21
CA ARG A 101 19.94 3.96 -5.69
C ARG A 101 19.08 3.00 -4.87
N THR A 102 18.20 3.51 -4.04
CA THR A 102 17.29 2.68 -3.23
C THR A 102 16.31 1.89 -4.12
N ILE A 103 15.82 2.50 -5.19
CA ILE A 103 14.98 1.80 -6.19
C ILE A 103 15.75 0.64 -6.82
N GLU A 104 17.00 0.87 -7.27
CA GLU A 104 17.82 -0.20 -7.86
C GLU A 104 18.16 -1.29 -6.83
N LEU A 105 18.44 -0.93 -5.58
CA LEU A 105 18.68 -1.90 -4.50
C LEU A 105 17.49 -2.87 -4.33
N ILE A 106 16.25 -2.35 -4.36
CA ILE A 106 15.04 -3.18 -4.27
C ILE A 106 14.95 -4.14 -5.47
N ARG A 107 15.24 -3.65 -6.68
CA ARG A 107 15.22 -4.44 -7.92
C ARG A 107 16.30 -5.53 -7.92
N GLU A 108 17.51 -5.21 -7.51
CA GLU A 108 18.64 -6.15 -7.41
C GLU A 108 18.33 -7.33 -6.48
N HIS A 109 17.48 -7.11 -5.46
CA HIS A 109 17.02 -8.16 -4.55
C HIS A 109 15.75 -8.88 -5.04
N GLY A 110 15.30 -8.64 -6.29
CA GLY A 110 14.19 -9.34 -6.92
C GLY A 110 12.80 -8.87 -6.50
N CYS A 111 12.71 -7.77 -5.77
CA CYS A 111 11.44 -7.15 -5.38
C CYS A 111 11.02 -6.05 -6.36
N LYS A 112 9.73 -5.73 -6.35
CA LYS A 112 9.12 -4.65 -7.13
C LYS A 112 9.18 -3.34 -6.35
N PRO A 113 9.87 -2.29 -6.84
CA PRO A 113 10.01 -1.05 -6.11
C PRO A 113 8.76 -0.18 -6.17
N GLY A 114 8.45 0.42 -5.02
CA GLY A 114 7.42 1.44 -4.87
C GLY A 114 7.98 2.73 -4.28
N LEU A 115 7.40 3.88 -4.68
CA LEU A 115 7.70 5.17 -4.08
C LEU A 115 6.45 5.73 -3.41
N VAL A 116 6.61 6.19 -2.15
CA VAL A 116 5.50 6.61 -1.27
C VAL A 116 5.52 8.12 -1.10
N PHE A 117 4.37 8.75 -1.26
CA PHE A 117 4.22 10.20 -1.13
C PHE A 117 3.33 10.56 0.06
N ASN A 118 3.90 11.21 1.05
CA ASN A 118 3.14 11.80 2.17
C ASN A 118 2.14 12.84 1.67
N PRO A 119 1.12 13.23 2.46
CA PRO A 119 0.13 14.22 2.02
C PRO A 119 0.74 15.53 1.49
N ALA A 120 1.86 15.99 2.04
CA ALA A 120 2.52 17.22 1.62
C ALA A 120 3.69 17.02 0.64
N THR A 121 4.18 15.78 0.42
CA THR A 121 5.31 15.50 -0.47
C THR A 121 4.91 15.72 -1.94
N PRO A 122 5.64 16.52 -2.73
CA PRO A 122 5.36 16.74 -4.15
C PRO A 122 5.62 15.47 -4.98
N LEU A 123 4.96 15.38 -6.15
CA LEU A 123 5.10 14.25 -7.07
C LEU A 123 6.30 14.36 -8.04
N ASP A 124 7.11 15.39 -7.92
CA ASP A 124 8.19 15.70 -8.88
C ASP A 124 9.30 14.63 -8.92
N TYR A 125 9.43 13.83 -7.87
CA TYR A 125 10.27 12.63 -7.91
C TYR A 125 9.89 11.66 -9.04
N LEU A 126 8.61 11.59 -9.42
CA LEU A 126 8.13 10.71 -10.49
C LEU A 126 8.69 11.09 -11.85
N ASP A 127 9.06 12.35 -12.08
CA ASP A 127 9.62 12.82 -13.35
C ASP A 127 10.94 12.11 -13.71
N TYR A 128 11.65 11.59 -12.71
CA TYR A 128 12.95 10.92 -12.87
C TYR A 128 12.97 9.44 -12.45
N THR A 129 11.89 8.94 -11.82
CA THR A 129 11.89 7.59 -11.24
C THR A 129 10.82 6.67 -11.80
N LEU A 130 9.76 7.23 -12.41
CA LEU A 130 8.56 6.48 -12.81
C LEU A 130 8.86 5.28 -13.74
N GLU A 131 9.88 5.41 -14.61
CA GLU A 131 10.27 4.34 -15.51
C GLU A 131 10.81 3.09 -14.81
N LYS A 132 11.25 3.24 -13.56
CA LYS A 132 11.84 2.18 -12.73
C LYS A 132 10.89 1.63 -11.68
N LEU A 133 9.72 2.25 -11.49
CA LEU A 133 8.75 1.89 -10.46
C LEU A 133 7.74 0.85 -10.96
N ASP A 134 7.31 -0.02 -10.04
CA ASP A 134 6.17 -0.92 -10.20
C ASP A 134 4.95 -0.44 -9.41
N LEU A 135 5.16 0.45 -8.43
CA LEU A 135 4.14 0.95 -7.51
C LEU A 135 4.37 2.43 -7.18
N VAL A 136 3.30 3.20 -7.16
CA VAL A 136 3.26 4.54 -6.55
C VAL A 136 2.19 4.51 -5.46
N LEU A 137 2.59 4.79 -4.22
CA LEU A 137 1.68 4.85 -3.08
C LEU A 137 1.44 6.29 -2.66
N ILE A 138 0.17 6.69 -2.59
CA ILE A 138 -0.24 8.01 -2.07
C ILE A 138 -0.78 7.83 -0.65
N MET A 139 -0.18 8.51 0.30
CA MET A 139 -0.71 8.57 1.66
C MET A 139 -1.87 9.56 1.73
N SER A 140 -3.01 9.07 2.21
CA SER A 140 -4.19 9.91 2.49
C SER A 140 -4.37 10.20 3.98
N VAL A 141 -3.36 9.88 4.78
CA VAL A 141 -3.19 10.28 6.19
C VAL A 141 -1.71 10.58 6.42
N ASN A 142 -1.35 11.22 7.53
CA ASN A 142 0.05 11.24 7.95
C ASN A 142 0.42 9.85 8.48
N PRO A 143 1.52 9.22 8.00
CA PRO A 143 1.89 7.88 8.40
C PRO A 143 2.21 7.77 9.90
N GLY A 144 2.05 6.56 10.47
CA GLY A 144 2.38 6.26 11.86
C GLY A 144 1.30 5.55 12.65
N PHE A 145 0.02 5.75 12.35
CA PHE A 145 -1.10 5.12 13.08
C PHE A 145 -2.24 4.74 12.15
N GLY A 146 -2.87 3.60 12.42
CA GLY A 146 -4.09 3.17 11.74
C GLY A 146 -5.33 3.95 12.20
N GLY A 147 -6.46 3.80 11.46
CA GLY A 147 -7.77 4.32 11.84
C GLY A 147 -7.97 5.83 11.67
N GLN A 148 -7.06 6.53 11.04
CA GLN A 148 -7.14 7.97 10.78
C GLN A 148 -8.20 8.32 9.72
N LYS A 149 -8.65 9.59 9.73
CA LYS A 149 -9.56 10.12 8.72
C LYS A 149 -8.83 10.43 7.42
N PHE A 150 -9.45 10.05 6.30
CA PHE A 150 -8.98 10.37 4.95
C PHE A 150 -8.80 11.88 4.74
N ILE A 151 -7.67 12.30 4.21
CA ILE A 151 -7.37 13.70 3.84
C ILE A 151 -7.87 13.94 2.40
N PRO A 152 -8.91 14.78 2.17
CA PRO A 152 -9.52 14.94 0.84
C PRO A 152 -8.55 15.42 -0.26
N GLY A 153 -7.49 16.13 0.12
CA GLY A 153 -6.44 16.58 -0.82
C GLY A 153 -5.73 15.43 -1.55
N ALA A 154 -5.75 14.21 -0.99
CA ALA A 154 -5.19 13.01 -1.64
C ALA A 154 -5.89 12.67 -2.96
N LEU A 155 -7.19 12.97 -3.11
CA LEU A 155 -7.91 12.73 -4.38
C LEU A 155 -7.33 13.53 -5.54
N ARG A 156 -6.90 14.78 -5.31
CA ARG A 156 -6.22 15.58 -6.32
C ARG A 156 -4.87 14.97 -6.67
N LYS A 157 -4.08 14.59 -5.65
CA LYS A 157 -2.78 13.97 -5.83
C LYS A 157 -2.88 12.63 -6.59
N LEU A 158 -3.91 11.82 -6.34
CA LEU A 158 -4.18 10.60 -7.10
C LEU A 158 -4.40 10.89 -8.59
N ARG A 159 -5.23 11.91 -8.93
CA ARG A 159 -5.46 12.29 -10.34
C ARG A 159 -4.18 12.73 -11.03
N GLU A 160 -3.36 13.52 -10.34
CA GLU A 160 -2.06 13.99 -10.85
C GLU A 160 -1.08 12.83 -11.05
N ALA A 161 -0.99 11.89 -10.09
CA ALA A 161 -0.15 10.70 -10.19
C ALA A 161 -0.63 9.77 -11.33
N ARG A 162 -1.94 9.53 -11.43
CA ARG A 162 -2.52 8.72 -12.52
C ARG A 162 -2.22 9.31 -13.89
N ALA A 163 -2.36 10.62 -14.04
CA ALA A 163 -2.04 11.30 -15.31
C ALA A 163 -0.57 11.13 -15.72
N ARG A 164 0.37 11.19 -14.75
CA ARG A 164 1.80 10.94 -15.00
C ARG A 164 2.06 9.49 -15.39
N ILE A 165 1.45 8.54 -14.70
CA ILE A 165 1.57 7.10 -15.00
C ILE A 165 1.04 6.80 -16.40
N ASP A 166 -0.15 7.28 -16.74
CA ASP A 166 -0.77 7.05 -18.05
C ASP A 166 0.06 7.68 -19.19
N ALA A 167 0.60 8.88 -18.96
CA ALA A 167 1.48 9.55 -19.93
C ALA A 167 2.79 8.80 -20.17
N SER A 168 3.31 8.08 -19.16
CA SER A 168 4.53 7.28 -19.29
C SER A 168 4.35 6.00 -20.11
N GLY A 169 3.11 5.55 -20.31
CA GLY A 169 2.80 4.25 -20.94
C GLY A 169 3.23 3.02 -20.13
N ARG A 170 3.68 3.21 -18.87
CA ARG A 170 4.15 2.14 -18.00
C ARG A 170 3.00 1.51 -17.22
N ASN A 171 3.13 0.23 -16.91
CA ASN A 171 2.18 -0.49 -16.06
C ASN A 171 2.60 -0.38 -14.59
N VAL A 172 2.35 0.78 -13.98
CA VAL A 172 2.64 1.07 -12.56
C VAL A 172 1.33 1.07 -11.79
N ARG A 173 1.28 0.35 -10.68
CA ARG A 173 0.14 0.41 -9.75
C ARG A 173 0.07 1.75 -9.06
N LEU A 174 -1.15 2.29 -8.93
CA LEU A 174 -1.41 3.48 -8.12
C LEU A 174 -2.19 3.08 -6.86
N GLU A 175 -1.48 3.07 -5.77
CA GLU A 175 -1.99 2.67 -4.47
C GLU A 175 -2.37 3.87 -3.61
N ILE A 176 -3.32 3.66 -2.71
CA ILE A 176 -3.77 4.63 -1.71
C ILE A 176 -3.78 3.97 -0.34
N ASP A 177 -3.20 4.64 0.66
CA ASP A 177 -3.26 4.19 2.06
C ASP A 177 -3.70 5.32 2.99
N GLY A 178 -4.66 4.98 3.85
CA GLY A 178 -5.16 5.85 4.92
C GLY A 178 -6.65 6.16 4.83
N GLY A 179 -7.41 5.67 5.79
CA GLY A 179 -8.82 5.99 5.94
C GLY A 179 -9.74 5.49 4.81
N VAL A 180 -9.31 4.48 4.06
CA VAL A 180 -10.11 3.85 2.99
C VAL A 180 -11.21 2.99 3.61
N LYS A 181 -12.45 3.19 3.15
CA LYS A 181 -13.66 2.51 3.63
C LYS A 181 -14.60 2.22 2.46
N VAL A 182 -15.66 1.43 2.72
CA VAL A 182 -16.70 1.13 1.73
C VAL A 182 -17.35 2.40 1.15
N ASP A 183 -17.57 3.41 1.98
CA ASP A 183 -18.28 4.64 1.62
C ASP A 183 -17.46 5.63 0.78
N ASN A 184 -16.13 5.51 0.75
CA ASN A 184 -15.26 6.42 -0.01
C ASN A 184 -14.44 5.74 -1.11
N ILE A 185 -14.29 4.41 -1.10
CA ILE A 185 -13.42 3.67 -2.03
C ILE A 185 -13.80 3.89 -3.50
N GLY A 186 -15.09 4.05 -3.80
CA GLY A 186 -15.57 4.32 -5.16
C GLY A 186 -15.09 5.69 -5.69
N GLU A 187 -15.10 6.73 -4.85
CA GLU A 187 -14.56 8.05 -5.21
C GLU A 187 -13.03 7.98 -5.41
N ILE A 188 -12.34 7.24 -4.55
CA ILE A 188 -10.90 7.03 -4.63
C ILE A 188 -10.52 6.30 -5.92
N ALA A 189 -11.27 5.26 -6.30
CA ALA A 189 -11.07 4.55 -7.56
C ALA A 189 -11.25 5.46 -8.78
N ARG A 190 -12.31 6.30 -8.77
CA ARG A 190 -12.52 7.30 -9.82
C ARG A 190 -11.44 8.37 -9.88
N ALA A 191 -10.73 8.62 -8.78
CA ALA A 191 -9.58 9.51 -8.76
C ALA A 191 -8.33 8.87 -9.37
N GLY A 192 -8.35 7.56 -9.71
CA GLY A 192 -7.31 6.88 -10.46
C GLY A 192 -6.57 5.79 -9.69
N ALA A 193 -6.85 5.56 -8.40
CA ALA A 193 -6.25 4.45 -7.68
C ALA A 193 -6.74 3.09 -8.23
N ASP A 194 -5.84 2.11 -8.29
CA ASP A 194 -6.13 0.73 -8.67
C ASP A 194 -5.64 -0.30 -7.64
N MET A 195 -5.10 0.17 -6.50
CA MET A 195 -4.77 -0.65 -5.33
C MET A 195 -5.18 0.11 -4.05
N PHE A 196 -5.88 -0.56 -3.13
CA PHE A 196 -6.57 0.08 -2.01
C PHE A 196 -6.19 -0.57 -0.70
N VAL A 197 -5.43 0.15 0.13
CA VAL A 197 -5.08 -0.31 1.48
C VAL A 197 -6.25 -0.04 2.43
N ALA A 198 -6.76 -1.08 3.04
CA ALA A 198 -7.84 -1.01 4.01
C ALA A 198 -7.53 -1.88 5.24
N GLY A 199 -7.20 -1.26 6.36
CA GLY A 199 -6.90 -1.96 7.61
C GLY A 199 -8.16 -2.13 8.47
N SER A 200 -8.45 -1.14 9.31
CA SER A 200 -9.55 -1.19 10.28
C SER A 200 -10.95 -1.39 9.65
N ALA A 201 -11.15 -0.96 8.41
CA ALA A 201 -12.42 -1.17 7.70
C ALA A 201 -12.67 -2.67 7.41
N ILE A 202 -11.64 -3.47 7.21
CA ILE A 202 -11.73 -4.92 6.97
C ILE A 202 -11.60 -5.67 8.29
N PHE A 203 -10.46 -5.57 9.00
CA PHE A 203 -10.19 -6.33 10.22
C PHE A 203 -11.09 -5.96 11.39
N GLY A 204 -11.66 -4.75 11.43
CA GLY A 204 -12.68 -4.35 12.40
C GLY A 204 -14.10 -4.79 12.05
N SER A 205 -14.33 -5.37 10.89
CA SER A 205 -15.65 -5.84 10.47
C SER A 205 -15.98 -7.24 11.05
N LYS A 206 -17.26 -7.55 11.16
CA LYS A 206 -17.73 -8.88 11.59
C LYS A 206 -17.65 -9.94 10.48
N ASP A 207 -17.61 -9.51 9.22
CA ASP A 207 -17.63 -10.37 8.04
C ASP A 207 -16.72 -9.76 6.96
N TYR A 208 -15.53 -10.33 6.83
CA TYR A 208 -14.51 -9.88 5.86
C TYR A 208 -15.01 -10.01 4.41
N ALA A 209 -15.71 -11.13 4.11
CA ALA A 209 -16.18 -11.39 2.76
C ALA A 209 -17.26 -10.39 2.33
N ALA A 210 -18.22 -10.09 3.21
CA ALA A 210 -19.24 -9.08 2.96
C ALA A 210 -18.61 -7.68 2.76
N THR A 211 -17.63 -7.32 3.58
CA THR A 211 -16.94 -6.03 3.49
C THR A 211 -16.15 -5.90 2.20
N ILE A 212 -15.33 -6.89 1.85
CA ILE A 212 -14.53 -6.89 0.61
C ILE A 212 -15.44 -6.88 -0.62
N LYS A 213 -16.53 -7.66 -0.61
CA LYS A 213 -17.54 -7.65 -1.68
C LYS A 213 -18.20 -6.28 -1.84
N ALA A 214 -18.53 -5.60 -0.75
CA ALA A 214 -19.07 -4.24 -0.79
C ALA A 214 -18.04 -3.25 -1.37
N MET A 215 -16.78 -3.31 -0.96
CA MET A 215 -15.71 -2.51 -1.53
C MET A 215 -15.58 -2.71 -3.04
N ARG A 216 -15.54 -3.96 -3.53
CA ARG A 216 -15.47 -4.26 -4.97
C ARG A 216 -16.66 -3.72 -5.75
N LYS A 217 -17.86 -3.77 -5.16
CA LYS A 217 -19.06 -3.19 -5.76
C LYS A 217 -18.91 -1.69 -5.95
N GLU A 218 -18.46 -0.96 -4.93
CA GLU A 218 -18.27 0.50 -5.01
C GLU A 218 -17.17 0.90 -6.00
N ILE A 219 -16.07 0.14 -6.10
CA ILE A 219 -15.02 0.34 -7.10
C ILE A 219 -15.59 0.23 -8.52
N GLY A 220 -16.47 -0.74 -8.80
CA GLY A 220 -17.10 -0.96 -10.11
C GLY A 220 -18.31 -0.09 -10.40
N SER A 221 -18.78 0.71 -9.45
CA SER A 221 -20.01 1.50 -9.62
C SER A 221 -19.77 2.73 -10.50
N PRO A 222 -20.58 2.95 -11.57
CA PRO A 222 -20.55 4.21 -12.33
C PRO A 222 -20.94 5.38 -11.43
N GLN A 223 -20.53 6.59 -11.80
CA GLN A 223 -20.96 7.81 -11.08
C GLN A 223 -22.48 7.86 -11.00
N SER A 224 -23.03 8.02 -9.80
CA SER A 224 -24.38 8.59 -9.70
C SER A 224 -24.29 10.00 -10.26
N PRO A 225 -25.12 10.40 -11.25
CA PRO A 225 -25.16 11.78 -11.69
C PRO A 225 -25.46 12.66 -10.47
N GLY A 226 -24.58 13.62 -10.22
CA GLY A 226 -24.61 14.45 -9.03
C GLY A 226 -25.95 15.14 -8.83
N GLY A 227 -26.44 15.12 -7.60
CA GLY A 227 -27.45 16.02 -7.11
C GLY A 227 -26.86 17.39 -6.83
#